data_591f6ab50d8b8471e00012cf7221f793
#
_entry.id   591f6ab50d8b8471e00012cf7221f793
#
_cell.length_a   1.000
_cell.length_b   1.000
_cell.length_c   1.000
_cell.angle_alpha   90.00
_cell.angle_beta   90.00
_cell.angle_gamma   90.00
#
_symmetry.space_group_name_H-M   'P 1'
#
loop_
_entity.id
_entity.type
_entity.pdbx_description
1 polymer ?
#
loop_
_entity_poly.entity_id
_entity_poly.type
_entity_poly.pdbx_seq_one_letter_code
_entity_poly.pdbx_strand_id
1 'polypeptide(L)'
;MERTRVTLLLDQALKGDATGIDELRQATQQELHEAGKALGKTLRFGRATTLRVLGDWESGQLTDEQVRWWALLMLIGAFPDEWTPIGWKIHHSSQPLDIDYSDDEDVNEVVFRLQELGELGSHITNEERTAMVFRLLGPAGR
;
A
#
# COMPACT_ATOMS: atom_id res chain seq x y z
N MET A 1 -5.09 -9.17 -17.75
CA MET A 1 -5.47 -7.75 -17.58
C MET A 1 -4.66 -6.88 -18.53
N GLU A 2 -5.26 -5.86 -19.08
CA GLU A 2 -4.58 -4.99 -20.05
C GLU A 2 -3.42 -4.22 -19.39
N ARG A 3 -2.27 -4.20 -20.06
CA ARG A 3 -1.05 -3.58 -19.53
C ARG A 3 -1.26 -2.08 -19.17
N THR A 4 -1.89 -1.32 -20.05
CA THR A 4 -2.13 0.10 -19.81
C THR A 4 -2.97 0.33 -18.57
N ARG A 5 -3.97 -0.53 -18.35
CA ARG A 5 -4.84 -0.43 -17.17
C ARG A 5 -4.06 -0.75 -15.88
N VAL A 6 -3.27 -1.80 -15.90
CA VAL A 6 -2.44 -2.17 -14.73
C VAL A 6 -1.47 -1.02 -14.39
N THR A 7 -0.82 -0.46 -15.40
CA THR A 7 0.12 0.64 -15.21
C THR A 7 -0.56 1.86 -14.61
N LEU A 8 -1.75 2.20 -15.10
CA LEU A 8 -2.53 3.32 -14.58
C LEU A 8 -2.91 3.10 -13.11
N LEU A 9 -3.43 1.92 -12.79
CA LEU A 9 -3.85 1.59 -11.42
C LEU A 9 -2.66 1.57 -10.45
N LEU A 10 -1.52 1.07 -10.89
CA LEU A 10 -0.31 1.07 -10.06
C LEU A 10 0.17 2.50 -9.82
N ASP A 11 0.21 3.33 -10.84
CA ASP A 11 0.60 4.73 -10.70
C ASP A 11 -0.32 5.48 -9.73
N GLN A 12 -1.63 5.25 -9.84
CA GLN A 12 -2.60 5.84 -8.91
C GLN A 12 -2.33 5.42 -7.47
N ALA A 13 -2.09 4.12 -7.24
CA ALA A 13 -1.80 3.60 -5.90
C ALA A 13 -0.54 4.24 -5.31
N LEU A 14 0.50 4.44 -6.12
CA LEU A 14 1.73 5.10 -5.69
C LEU A 14 1.52 6.58 -5.36
N LYS A 15 0.48 7.19 -5.89
CA LYS A 15 0.10 8.59 -5.58
C LYS A 15 -0.90 8.71 -4.44
N GLY A 16 -1.30 7.59 -3.86
CA GLY A 16 -2.23 7.58 -2.74
C GLY A 16 -3.69 7.40 -3.12
N ASP A 17 -3.99 7.18 -4.38
CA ASP A 17 -5.34 6.80 -4.81
C ASP A 17 -5.47 5.29 -4.80
N ALA A 18 -6.01 4.75 -3.73
CA ALA A 18 -6.17 3.32 -3.54
C ALA A 18 -7.57 2.82 -3.94
N THR A 19 -8.40 3.67 -4.55
CA THR A 19 -9.77 3.27 -4.93
C THR A 19 -9.79 2.15 -5.97
N GLY A 20 -8.75 2.04 -6.78
CA GLY A 20 -8.61 0.97 -7.77
C GLY A 20 -7.87 -0.27 -7.28
N ILE A 21 -7.60 -0.39 -5.98
CA ILE A 21 -6.77 -1.47 -5.47
C ILE A 21 -7.41 -2.85 -5.67
N ASP A 22 -8.73 -2.96 -5.57
CA ASP A 22 -9.41 -4.23 -5.78
C ASP A 22 -9.27 -4.72 -7.22
N GLU A 23 -9.32 -3.81 -8.17
CA GLU A 23 -9.09 -4.16 -9.57
C GLU A 23 -7.62 -4.53 -9.80
N LEU A 24 -6.69 -3.77 -9.21
CA LEU A 24 -5.27 -4.03 -9.34
C LEU A 24 -4.87 -5.40 -8.79
N ARG A 25 -5.54 -5.87 -7.74
CA ARG A 25 -5.32 -7.20 -7.18
C ARG A 25 -5.61 -8.34 -8.14
N GLN A 26 -6.37 -8.09 -9.20
CA GLN A 26 -6.66 -9.10 -10.21
C GLN A 26 -5.48 -9.30 -11.17
N ALA A 27 -4.52 -8.39 -11.19
CA ALA A 27 -3.32 -8.53 -12.01
C ALA A 27 -2.40 -9.62 -11.43
N THR A 28 -1.69 -10.31 -12.32
CA THR A 28 -0.65 -11.25 -11.88
C THR A 28 0.58 -10.46 -11.39
N GLN A 29 1.45 -11.12 -10.63
CA GLN A 29 2.69 -10.48 -10.20
C GLN A 29 3.56 -10.09 -11.40
N GLN A 30 3.54 -10.89 -12.46
CA GLN A 30 4.26 -10.58 -13.70
C GLN A 30 3.72 -9.29 -14.33
N GLU A 31 2.39 -9.14 -14.38
CA GLU A 31 1.77 -7.92 -14.89
C GLU A 31 2.12 -6.70 -14.05
N LEU A 32 2.14 -6.85 -12.72
CA LEU A 32 2.57 -5.77 -11.82
C LEU A 32 4.02 -5.38 -12.08
N HIS A 33 4.90 -6.36 -12.23
CA HIS A 33 6.32 -6.12 -12.48
C HIS A 33 6.52 -5.37 -13.80
N GLU A 34 5.82 -5.77 -14.85
CA GLU A 34 5.87 -5.09 -16.15
C GLU A 34 5.33 -3.66 -16.07
N ALA A 35 4.26 -3.45 -15.31
CA ALA A 35 3.70 -2.11 -15.09
C ALA A 35 4.72 -1.21 -14.37
N GLY A 36 5.42 -1.76 -13.38
CA GLY A 36 6.48 -1.03 -12.70
C GLY A 36 7.57 -0.59 -13.64
N LYS A 37 8.00 -1.46 -14.55
CA LYS A 37 8.98 -1.13 -15.58
C LYS A 37 8.46 -0.06 -16.53
N ALA A 38 7.20 -0.15 -16.93
CA ALA A 38 6.58 0.80 -17.85
C ALA A 38 6.53 2.22 -17.29
N LEU A 39 6.47 2.37 -15.96
CA LEU A 39 6.51 3.69 -15.33
C LEU A 39 7.88 4.36 -15.47
N GLY A 40 8.94 3.59 -15.74
CA GLY A 40 10.24 4.11 -16.15
C GLY A 40 10.98 4.95 -15.12
N LYS A 41 10.62 4.84 -13.84
CA LYS A 41 11.21 5.63 -12.76
C LYS A 41 11.28 4.80 -11.50
N THR A 42 12.01 5.29 -10.50
CA THR A 42 12.00 4.66 -9.17
C THR A 42 10.59 4.75 -8.60
N LEU A 43 10.03 3.61 -8.22
CA LEU A 43 8.72 3.55 -7.59
C LEU A 43 8.87 3.98 -6.13
N ARG A 44 8.10 4.97 -5.71
CA ARG A 44 8.17 5.46 -4.33
C ARG A 44 6.87 6.07 -3.87
N PHE A 45 6.71 6.13 -2.56
CA PHE A 45 5.63 6.85 -1.91
C PHE A 45 6.17 7.48 -0.62
N GLY A 46 5.39 8.36 -0.01
CA GLY A 46 5.84 9.06 1.19
C GLY A 46 4.68 9.60 2.00
N ARG A 47 4.94 10.67 2.75
CA ARG A 47 3.96 11.25 3.68
C ARG A 47 2.68 11.70 2.97
N ALA A 48 2.80 12.45 1.89
CA ALA A 48 1.63 12.97 1.18
C ALA A 48 0.74 11.84 0.65
N THR A 49 1.36 10.80 0.09
CA THR A 49 0.66 9.61 -0.40
C THR A 49 -0.10 8.94 0.72
N THR A 50 0.56 8.71 1.85
CA THR A 50 -0.01 8.01 2.99
C THR A 50 -1.13 8.84 3.63
N LEU A 51 -0.95 10.16 3.75
CA LEU A 51 -1.99 11.06 4.25
C LEU A 51 -3.24 11.02 3.37
N ARG A 52 -3.08 10.94 2.06
CA ARG A 52 -4.22 10.83 1.15
C ARG A 52 -5.01 9.55 1.40
N VAL A 53 -4.33 8.42 1.56
CA VAL A 53 -4.98 7.14 1.87
C VAL A 53 -5.73 7.23 3.20
N LEU A 54 -5.12 7.79 4.23
CA LEU A 54 -5.76 7.95 5.53
C LEU A 54 -7.00 8.85 5.44
N GLY A 55 -6.93 9.93 4.66
CA GLY A 55 -8.07 10.83 4.45
C GLY A 55 -9.22 10.16 3.71
N ASP A 56 -8.93 9.41 2.66
CA ASP A 56 -9.95 8.68 1.90
C ASP A 56 -10.58 7.56 2.74
N TRP A 57 -9.80 6.94 3.61
CA TRP A 57 -10.31 5.95 4.56
C TRP A 57 -11.24 6.60 5.58
N GLU A 58 -10.84 7.72 6.15
CA GLU A 58 -11.67 8.45 7.13
C GLU A 58 -12.99 8.92 6.53
N SER A 59 -12.97 9.36 5.27
CA SER A 59 -14.18 9.84 4.58
C SER A 59 -15.09 8.71 4.09
N GLY A 60 -14.67 7.46 4.23
CA GLY A 60 -15.44 6.29 3.78
C GLY A 60 -15.27 5.93 2.31
N GLN A 61 -14.37 6.59 1.59
CA GLN A 61 -14.06 6.22 0.20
C GLN A 61 -13.28 4.92 0.09
N LEU A 62 -12.55 4.56 1.14
CA LEU A 62 -11.81 3.30 1.21
C LEU A 62 -12.33 2.47 2.38
N THR A 63 -12.44 1.15 2.14
CA THR A 63 -12.73 0.18 3.20
C THR A 63 -11.44 -0.19 3.93
N ASP A 64 -11.58 -0.80 5.11
CA ASP A 64 -10.45 -1.33 5.86
C ASP A 64 -9.63 -2.29 5.01
N GLU A 65 -10.31 -3.15 4.25
CA GLU A 65 -9.64 -4.13 3.41
C GLU A 65 -8.84 -3.48 2.28
N GLN A 66 -9.39 -2.45 1.64
CA GLN A 66 -8.67 -1.71 0.60
C GLN A 66 -7.42 -1.04 1.15
N VAL A 67 -7.51 -0.44 2.34
CA VAL A 67 -6.36 0.18 3.01
C VAL A 67 -5.30 -0.87 3.33
N ARG A 68 -5.71 -2.04 3.82
CA ARG A 68 -4.78 -3.13 4.12
C ARG A 68 -4.05 -3.59 2.86
N TRP A 69 -4.77 -3.81 1.76
CA TRP A 69 -4.15 -4.25 0.51
C TRP A 69 -3.20 -3.22 -0.07
N TRP A 70 -3.56 -1.93 0.03
CA TRP A 70 -2.64 -0.86 -0.37
C TRP A 70 -1.36 -0.90 0.45
N ALA A 71 -1.47 -1.03 1.77
CA ALA A 71 -0.31 -1.08 2.65
C ALA A 71 0.59 -2.28 2.34
N LEU A 72 0.00 -3.45 2.08
CA LEU A 72 0.76 -4.64 1.73
C LEU A 72 1.52 -4.43 0.41
N LEU A 73 0.88 -3.85 -0.58
CA LEU A 73 1.55 -3.55 -1.84
C LEU A 73 2.74 -2.62 -1.63
N MET A 74 2.58 -1.58 -0.81
CA MET A 74 3.67 -0.63 -0.55
C MET A 74 4.82 -1.28 0.23
N LEU A 75 4.52 -2.16 1.17
CA LEU A 75 5.53 -2.79 2.02
C LEU A 75 6.30 -3.91 1.33
N ILE A 76 5.62 -4.75 0.59
CA ILE A 76 6.25 -5.96 0.04
C ILE A 76 6.25 -6.02 -1.48
N GLY A 77 5.65 -5.04 -2.15
CA GLY A 77 5.65 -4.98 -3.61
C GLY A 77 4.82 -6.07 -4.28
N ALA A 78 3.86 -6.65 -3.58
CA ALA A 78 3.05 -7.75 -4.07
C ALA A 78 1.76 -7.84 -3.28
N PHE A 79 0.78 -8.54 -3.84
CA PHE A 79 -0.42 -8.94 -3.09
C PHE A 79 -0.23 -10.39 -2.67
N PRO A 80 0.03 -10.64 -1.37
CA PRO A 80 0.29 -12.01 -0.91
C PRO A 80 -0.95 -12.88 -0.99
N ASP A 81 -0.74 -14.18 -1.27
CA ASP A 81 -1.84 -15.13 -1.44
C ASP A 81 -2.53 -15.47 -0.14
N GLU A 82 -1.74 -15.66 0.92
CA GLU A 82 -2.28 -16.06 2.21
C GLU A 82 -1.34 -15.67 3.35
N TRP A 83 -1.92 -15.49 4.51
CA TRP A 83 -1.17 -15.29 5.74
C TRP A 83 -0.74 -16.64 6.32
N THR A 84 0.51 -16.72 6.76
CA THR A 84 1.05 -17.89 7.47
C THR A 84 1.66 -17.42 8.79
N PRO A 85 1.95 -18.36 9.75
CA PRO A 85 2.56 -17.97 11.02
C PRO A 85 3.92 -17.28 10.90
N ILE A 86 4.59 -17.43 9.76
CA ILE A 86 5.89 -16.78 9.51
C ILE A 86 5.81 -15.59 8.59
N GLY A 87 4.60 -15.20 8.18
CA GLY A 87 4.36 -14.05 7.33
C GLY A 87 3.48 -14.37 6.13
N TRP A 88 3.41 -13.42 5.21
CA TRP A 88 2.63 -13.57 3.99
C TRP A 88 3.34 -14.45 2.97
N LYS A 89 2.58 -15.33 2.34
CA LYS A 89 3.08 -16.17 1.26
C LYS A 89 2.99 -15.45 -0.06
N ILE A 90 4.12 -15.35 -0.76
CA ILE A 90 4.22 -14.72 -2.08
C ILE A 90 4.56 -15.79 -3.09
N HIS A 91 3.99 -15.70 -4.30
CA HIS A 91 4.30 -16.61 -5.39
C HIS A 91 5.79 -16.53 -5.75
N HIS A 92 6.47 -17.67 -5.75
CA HIS A 92 7.92 -17.73 -5.98
C HIS A 92 8.33 -17.46 -7.43
N SER A 93 7.42 -17.60 -8.39
CA SER A 93 7.73 -17.44 -9.81
C SER A 93 7.86 -15.99 -10.27
N SER A 94 7.59 -15.02 -9.39
CA SER A 94 7.53 -13.61 -9.78
C SER A 94 8.22 -12.75 -8.73
N GLN A 95 8.93 -11.72 -9.22
CA GLN A 95 9.62 -10.79 -8.33
C GLN A 95 8.66 -9.73 -7.79
N PRO A 96 8.73 -9.40 -6.49
CA PRO A 96 8.00 -8.26 -5.95
C PRO A 96 8.48 -6.95 -6.60
N LEU A 97 7.60 -5.95 -6.58
CA LEU A 97 7.99 -4.60 -6.98
C LEU A 97 8.96 -4.04 -5.94
N ASP A 98 9.94 -3.29 -6.41
CA ASP A 98 10.85 -2.57 -5.54
C ASP A 98 10.27 -1.16 -5.33
N ILE A 99 9.56 -0.98 -4.24
CA ILE A 99 8.94 0.30 -3.90
C ILE A 99 9.71 0.92 -2.73
N ASP A 100 10.25 2.11 -2.97
CA ASP A 100 11.06 2.84 -2.00
C ASP A 100 10.20 3.85 -1.23
N TYR A 101 10.12 3.69 0.09
CA TYR A 101 9.56 4.70 0.98
C TYR A 101 10.64 5.34 1.86
N SER A 102 11.90 5.04 1.53
CA SER A 102 13.07 5.72 2.05
C SER A 102 13.23 5.65 3.58
N ASP A 103 13.75 6.72 4.15
CA ASP A 103 14.18 6.78 5.54
C ASP A 103 13.11 7.32 6.49
N ASP A 104 11.88 7.49 6.01
CA ASP A 104 10.83 8.08 6.82
C ASP A 104 10.21 7.03 7.77
N GLU A 105 10.72 7.00 9.00
CA GLU A 105 10.26 6.05 10.02
C GLU A 105 8.78 6.22 10.35
N ASP A 106 8.27 7.44 10.31
CA ASP A 106 6.86 7.70 10.59
C ASP A 106 5.97 7.05 9.54
N VAL A 107 6.34 7.17 8.26
CA VAL A 107 5.63 6.51 7.17
C VAL A 107 5.71 5.00 7.33
N ASN A 108 6.90 4.48 7.62
CA ASN A 108 7.13 3.05 7.78
C ASN A 108 6.25 2.45 8.87
N GLU A 109 6.19 3.10 10.02
CA GLU A 109 5.40 2.61 11.15
C GLU A 109 3.89 2.67 10.87
N VAL A 110 3.42 3.75 10.24
CA VAL A 110 2.02 3.88 9.87
C VAL A 110 1.62 2.81 8.86
N VAL A 111 2.37 2.66 7.79
CA VAL A 111 2.04 1.68 6.74
C VAL A 111 2.14 0.25 7.27
N PHE A 112 3.14 -0.02 8.11
CA PHE A 112 3.26 -1.33 8.77
C PHE A 112 2.03 -1.64 9.63
N ARG A 113 1.52 -0.65 10.36
CA ARG A 113 0.31 -0.83 11.17
C ARG A 113 -0.92 -1.05 10.30
N LEU A 114 -1.04 -0.33 9.19
CA LEU A 114 -2.19 -0.47 8.29
C LEU A 114 -2.31 -1.88 7.68
N GLN A 115 -1.20 -2.54 7.42
CA GLN A 115 -1.24 -3.89 6.85
C GLN A 115 -1.79 -4.94 7.84
N GLU A 116 -1.89 -4.59 9.12
CA GLU A 116 -2.45 -5.49 10.14
C GLU A 116 -3.97 -5.44 10.21
N LEU A 117 -4.63 -4.50 9.51
CA LEU A 117 -6.08 -4.36 9.54
C LEU A 117 -6.78 -5.67 9.20
N GLY A 118 -7.70 -6.09 10.06
CA GLY A 118 -8.50 -7.29 9.85
C GLY A 118 -7.82 -8.60 10.18
N GLU A 119 -6.51 -8.61 10.45
CA GLU A 119 -5.80 -9.82 10.84
C GLU A 119 -6.06 -10.15 12.30
N LEU A 120 -6.39 -11.41 12.56
CA LEU A 120 -6.60 -11.89 13.93
C LEU A 120 -7.55 -11.00 14.74
N GLY A 121 -8.52 -10.38 14.06
CA GLY A 121 -9.44 -9.44 14.69
C GLY A 121 -8.86 -8.06 14.97
N SER A 122 -7.68 -7.76 14.44
CA SER A 122 -7.06 -6.45 14.62
C SER A 122 -7.88 -5.35 13.93
N HIS A 123 -8.02 -4.23 14.61
CA HIS A 123 -8.66 -3.04 14.04
C HIS A 123 -7.94 -1.79 14.54
N ILE A 124 -8.13 -0.70 13.82
CA ILE A 124 -7.53 0.58 14.15
C ILE A 124 -8.65 1.53 14.54
N THR A 125 -8.57 2.11 15.73
CA THR A 125 -9.57 3.04 16.23
C THR A 125 -9.45 4.39 15.53
N ASN A 126 -10.51 5.20 15.61
CA ASN A 126 -10.48 6.57 15.10
C ASN A 126 -9.40 7.41 15.80
N GLU A 127 -9.16 7.16 17.08
CA GLU A 127 -8.13 7.85 17.85
C GLU A 127 -6.73 7.51 17.32
N GLU A 128 -6.49 6.24 17.05
CA GLU A 128 -5.22 5.78 16.50
C GLU A 128 -5.00 6.38 15.10
N ARG A 129 -6.03 6.38 14.26
CA ARG A 129 -5.95 6.97 12.91
C ARG A 129 -5.65 8.46 12.98
N THR A 130 -6.30 9.19 13.90
CA THR A 130 -6.03 10.61 14.11
C THR A 130 -4.59 10.84 14.53
N ALA A 131 -4.06 10.00 15.42
CA ALA A 131 -2.65 10.07 15.82
C ALA A 131 -1.71 9.84 14.66
N MET A 132 -2.02 8.92 13.75
CA MET A 132 -1.24 8.70 12.54
C MET A 132 -1.18 9.95 11.66
N VAL A 133 -2.31 10.60 11.45
CA VAL A 133 -2.38 11.83 10.65
C VAL A 133 -1.52 12.92 11.27
N PHE A 134 -1.65 13.15 12.57
CA PHE A 134 -0.81 14.14 13.26
C PHE A 134 0.67 13.85 13.11
N ARG A 135 1.04 12.59 13.25
CA ARG A 135 2.42 12.17 13.11
C ARG A 135 2.97 12.47 11.71
N LEU A 136 2.18 12.19 10.68
CA LEU A 136 2.60 12.41 9.28
C LEU A 136 2.55 13.89 8.89
N LEU A 137 1.79 14.72 9.59
CA LEU A 137 1.78 16.16 9.35
C LEU A 137 2.97 16.87 9.98
N GLY A 138 3.69 16.21 10.90
CA GLY A 138 4.90 16.75 11.51
C GLY A 138 6.08 16.75 10.54
N PRO A 139 7.19 17.39 10.93
CA PRO A 139 8.40 17.39 10.10
C PRO A 139 8.97 15.99 9.92
N ALA A 140 9.47 15.71 8.71
CA ALA A 140 10.14 14.45 8.43
C ALA A 140 11.41 14.31 9.27
N GLY A 141 11.75 13.07 9.65
CA GLY A 141 12.98 12.79 10.38
C GLY A 141 12.91 13.00 11.89
N ARG A 142 11.73 13.09 12.43
CA ARG A 142 11.56 13.10 13.87
C ARG A 142 11.91 11.78 14.50
#